data_65a38e0e0c49f82210ede62d28d1d75b
#
_entry.id   65a38e0e0c49f82210ede62d28d1d75b
#
_cell.length_a   1.000
_cell.length_b   1.000
_cell.length_c   1.000
_cell.angle_alpha   90.00
_cell.angle_beta   90.00
_cell.angle_gamma   90.00
#
_symmetry.space_group_name_H-M   'P 1'
#
loop_
_entity.id
_entity.type
_entity.pdbx_description
1 polymer ?
#
loop_
_entity_poly.entity_id
_entity_poly.type
_entity_poly.pdbx_seq_one_letter_code
_entity_poly.pdbx_strand_id
1 'polypeptide(L)'
;MQDVVEKVYEQVVARNRGEVEFHQAVHEVLDSLGPVIAKHPHYAEGALLERIVEPERQIMFRVPWVDDAGQVHVNRGFRIEFNSALGPYKGGLRFHPSVNAGIIKFLGFEQIFKNALTAQGIGGGKGGSDFDPHGRSD
;
A
#
# COMPACT_ATOMS: atom_id res chain seq x y z
N MET A 1 -11.70 21.97 -8.52
CA MET A 1 -11.21 20.63 -8.92
C MET A 1 -9.84 20.29 -8.35
N GLN A 2 -8.89 21.19 -8.44
CA GLN A 2 -7.63 21.10 -7.68
C GLN A 2 -7.90 20.99 -6.17
N ASP A 3 -8.97 21.59 -5.71
CA ASP A 3 -9.50 21.56 -4.35
C ASP A 3 -9.85 20.13 -3.84
N VAL A 4 -10.42 19.25 -4.67
CA VAL A 4 -10.80 17.88 -4.28
C VAL A 4 -9.55 17.01 -4.09
N VAL A 5 -8.62 17.09 -5.04
CA VAL A 5 -7.34 16.35 -4.99
C VAL A 5 -6.55 16.76 -3.74
N GLU A 6 -6.39 18.07 -3.54
CA GLU A 6 -5.66 18.61 -2.40
C GLU A 6 -6.29 18.21 -1.06
N LYS A 7 -7.62 18.32 -0.95
CA LYS A 7 -8.36 17.92 0.24
C LYS A 7 -8.16 16.43 0.59
N VAL A 8 -8.20 15.56 -0.41
CA VAL A 8 -7.97 14.12 -0.19
C VAL A 8 -6.53 13.87 0.24
N TYR A 9 -5.57 14.55 -0.39
CA TYR A 9 -4.17 14.43 0.00
C TYR A 9 -3.92 14.88 1.45
N GLU A 10 -4.46 16.02 1.85
CA GLU A 10 -4.37 16.49 3.25
C GLU A 10 -4.96 15.47 4.25
N GLN A 11 -6.07 14.83 3.90
CA GLN A 11 -6.65 13.77 4.72
C GLN A 11 -5.72 12.56 4.84
N VAL A 12 -5.08 12.16 3.74
CA VAL A 12 -4.09 11.06 3.74
C VAL A 12 -2.92 11.38 4.66
N VAL A 13 -2.35 12.57 4.55
CA VAL A 13 -1.24 13.02 5.41
C VAL A 13 -1.65 13.03 6.89
N ALA A 14 -2.83 13.53 7.20
CA ALA A 14 -3.33 13.60 8.58
C ALA A 14 -3.57 12.21 9.21
N ARG A 15 -4.09 11.26 8.41
CA ARG A 15 -4.38 9.89 8.87
C ARG A 15 -3.15 8.99 8.94
N ASN A 16 -2.14 9.23 8.12
CA ASN A 16 -0.98 8.36 7.96
C ASN A 16 0.32 9.08 8.36
N ARG A 17 0.34 9.59 9.59
CA ARG A 17 1.46 10.40 10.10
C ARG A 17 2.79 9.64 10.03
N GLY A 18 3.81 10.30 9.46
CA GLY A 18 5.16 9.74 9.34
C GLY A 18 5.38 8.73 8.20
N GLU A 19 4.34 8.40 7.43
CA GLU A 19 4.43 7.48 6.30
C GLU A 19 4.79 8.24 5.01
N VAL A 20 6.01 8.77 4.94
CA VAL A 20 6.46 9.71 3.90
C VAL A 20 6.38 9.12 2.49
N GLU A 21 6.81 7.86 2.33
CA GLU A 21 6.79 7.17 1.05
C GLU A 21 5.35 6.98 0.54
N PHE A 22 4.43 6.69 1.45
CA PHE A 22 3.01 6.58 1.11
C PHE A 22 2.42 7.94 0.71
N HIS A 23 2.75 9.01 1.44
CA HIS A 23 2.33 10.36 1.07
C HIS A 23 2.78 10.74 -0.32
N GLN A 24 4.05 10.49 -0.65
CA GLN A 24 4.60 10.81 -1.97
C GLN A 24 3.89 10.03 -3.08
N ALA A 25 3.73 8.73 -2.92
CA ALA A 25 3.06 7.90 -3.91
C ALA A 25 1.60 8.34 -4.14
N VAL A 26 0.88 8.68 -3.07
CA VAL A 26 -0.49 9.19 -3.17
C VAL A 26 -0.53 10.52 -3.91
N HIS A 27 0.38 11.44 -3.59
CA HIS A 27 0.45 12.74 -4.25
C HIS A 27 0.61 12.61 -5.77
N GLU A 28 1.59 11.81 -6.20
CA GLU A 28 1.88 11.57 -7.61
C GLU A 28 0.68 10.97 -8.37
N VAL A 29 -0.01 10.02 -7.76
CA VAL A 29 -1.18 9.40 -8.38
C VAL A 29 -2.36 10.35 -8.42
N LEU A 30 -2.66 11.05 -7.32
CA LEU A 30 -3.78 12.00 -7.26
C LEU A 30 -3.61 13.13 -8.28
N ASP A 31 -2.39 13.66 -8.44
CA ASP A 31 -2.09 14.67 -9.46
C ASP A 31 -2.39 14.15 -10.87
N SER A 32 -2.02 12.90 -11.15
CA SER A 32 -2.29 12.28 -12.45
C SER A 32 -3.78 12.02 -12.71
N LEU A 33 -4.56 11.82 -11.64
CA LEU A 33 -6.00 11.57 -11.74
C LEU A 33 -6.84 12.87 -11.82
N GLY A 34 -6.28 14.02 -11.47
CA GLY A 34 -6.99 15.30 -11.53
C GLY A 34 -7.71 15.56 -12.85
N PRO A 35 -7.05 15.41 -14.01
CA PRO A 35 -7.71 15.56 -15.31
C PRO A 35 -8.85 14.56 -15.57
N VAL A 36 -8.76 13.37 -15.01
CA VAL A 36 -9.82 12.33 -15.14
C VAL A 36 -11.05 12.75 -14.34
N ILE A 37 -10.86 13.19 -13.09
CA ILE A 37 -11.95 13.69 -12.24
C ILE A 37 -12.62 14.89 -12.88
N ALA A 38 -11.84 15.76 -13.56
CA ALA A 38 -12.37 16.90 -14.29
C ALA A 38 -13.35 16.50 -15.40
N LYS A 39 -13.05 15.42 -16.10
CA LYS A 39 -13.89 14.90 -17.20
C LYS A 39 -15.08 14.06 -16.69
N HIS A 40 -14.98 13.54 -15.47
CA HIS A 40 -15.95 12.61 -14.89
C HIS A 40 -16.32 13.02 -13.46
N PRO A 41 -17.08 14.14 -13.27
CA PRO A 41 -17.39 14.70 -11.95
C PRO A 41 -18.07 13.69 -11.00
N HIS A 42 -18.84 12.75 -11.55
CA HIS A 42 -19.52 11.72 -10.78
C HIS A 42 -18.54 10.81 -9.97
N TYR A 43 -17.27 10.74 -10.34
CA TYR A 43 -16.26 10.05 -9.55
C TYR A 43 -15.96 10.76 -8.23
N ALA A 44 -15.96 12.10 -8.25
CA ALA A 44 -15.81 12.89 -7.03
C ALA A 44 -17.06 12.77 -6.14
N GLU A 45 -18.25 12.79 -6.72
CA GLU A 45 -19.50 12.59 -5.99
C GLU A 45 -19.58 11.22 -5.31
N GLY A 46 -18.99 10.19 -5.95
CA GLY A 46 -18.88 8.83 -5.41
C GLY A 46 -17.71 8.61 -4.44
N ALA A 47 -16.99 9.66 -4.06
CA ALA A 47 -15.79 9.60 -3.20
C ALA A 47 -14.75 8.58 -3.71
N LEU A 48 -14.52 8.54 -5.02
CA LEU A 48 -13.60 7.58 -5.62
C LEU A 48 -12.17 7.76 -5.12
N LEU A 49 -11.70 9.01 -5.02
CA LEU A 49 -10.34 9.29 -4.59
C LEU A 49 -10.12 8.90 -3.13
N GLU A 50 -11.07 9.23 -2.25
CA GLU A 50 -11.02 8.86 -0.83
C GLU A 50 -10.97 7.33 -0.64
N ARG A 51 -11.71 6.58 -1.47
CA ARG A 51 -11.72 5.11 -1.40
C ARG A 51 -10.46 4.47 -1.96
N ILE A 52 -9.87 5.05 -3.01
CA ILE A 52 -8.70 4.46 -3.65
C ILE A 52 -7.42 4.67 -2.85
N VAL A 53 -7.36 5.69 -2.00
CA VAL A 53 -6.20 5.98 -1.13
C VAL A 53 -6.29 5.32 0.26
N GLU A 54 -7.41 4.68 0.58
CA GLU A 54 -7.61 3.97 1.85
C GLU A 54 -7.57 2.46 1.62
N PRO A 55 -6.68 1.70 2.27
CA PRO A 55 -6.64 0.25 2.12
C PRO A 55 -7.91 -0.40 2.69
N GLU A 56 -8.38 -1.46 2.05
CA GLU A 56 -9.53 -2.22 2.54
C GLU A 56 -9.21 -2.94 3.84
N ARG A 57 -7.99 -3.50 3.97
CA ARG A 57 -7.53 -4.18 5.18
C ARG A 57 -6.01 -4.15 5.33
N GLN A 58 -5.56 -3.91 6.55
CA GLN A 58 -4.16 -3.96 6.94
C GLN A 58 -3.99 -4.94 8.10
N ILE A 59 -3.06 -5.89 7.96
CA ILE A 59 -2.77 -6.91 8.97
C ILE A 59 -1.30 -6.77 9.35
N MET A 60 -1.04 -6.68 10.65
CA MET A 60 0.30 -6.75 11.23
C MET A 60 0.33 -7.89 12.23
N PHE A 61 1.38 -8.68 12.22
CA PHE A 61 1.50 -9.85 13.08
C PHE A 61 2.93 -10.12 13.51
N ARG A 62 3.06 -10.79 14.64
CA ARG A 62 4.33 -11.21 15.22
C ARG A 62 4.84 -12.47 14.52
N VAL A 63 6.13 -12.48 14.19
CA VAL A 63 6.83 -13.63 13.59
C VAL A 63 8.00 -14.02 14.47
N PRO A 64 7.83 -14.95 15.46
CA PRO A 64 8.94 -15.53 16.20
C PRO A 64 9.62 -16.62 15.38
N TRP A 65 10.93 -16.69 15.45
CA TRP A 65 11.74 -17.70 14.75
C TRP A 65 13.05 -17.94 15.47
N VAL A 66 13.70 -19.08 15.19
CA VAL A 66 14.96 -19.48 15.80
C VAL A 66 16.03 -19.52 14.72
N ASP A 67 17.18 -18.89 14.99
CA ASP A 67 18.31 -18.89 14.07
C ASP A 67 19.16 -20.17 14.18
N ASP A 68 20.17 -20.28 13.31
CA ASP A 68 21.07 -21.43 13.26
C ASP A 68 21.93 -21.61 14.56
N ALA A 69 22.04 -20.56 15.36
CA ALA A 69 22.70 -20.60 16.66
C ALA A 69 21.76 -20.96 17.84
N GLY A 70 20.48 -21.20 17.54
CA GLY A 70 19.46 -21.51 18.53
C GLY A 70 18.90 -20.29 19.26
N GLN A 71 19.15 -19.07 18.76
CA GLN A 71 18.64 -17.85 19.36
C GLN A 71 17.25 -17.51 18.82
N VAL A 72 16.37 -17.08 19.71
CA VAL A 72 15.00 -16.67 19.36
C VAL A 72 14.99 -15.20 18.95
N HIS A 73 14.43 -14.95 17.80
CA HIS A 73 14.18 -13.61 17.25
C HIS A 73 12.69 -13.37 17.09
N VAL A 74 12.29 -12.08 17.03
CA VAL A 74 10.92 -11.69 16.78
C VAL A 74 10.92 -10.58 15.72
N ASN A 75 10.34 -10.89 14.58
CA ASN A 75 10.09 -9.93 13.50
C ASN A 75 8.62 -9.58 13.42
N ARG A 76 8.30 -8.57 12.59
CA ARG A 76 6.94 -8.19 12.24
C ARG A 76 6.65 -8.61 10.82
N GLY A 77 5.50 -9.22 10.61
CA GLY A 77 4.93 -9.47 9.30
C GLY A 77 3.81 -8.48 8.99
N PHE A 78 3.67 -8.14 7.71
CA PHE A 78 2.67 -7.18 7.22
C PHE A 78 1.97 -7.74 5.99
N ARG A 79 0.66 -7.51 5.91
CA ARG A 79 -0.13 -7.72 4.70
C ARG A 79 -1.08 -6.54 4.52
N ILE A 80 -0.98 -5.87 3.39
CA ILE A 80 -1.92 -4.85 2.94
C ILE A 80 -2.81 -5.45 1.86
N GLU A 81 -4.09 -5.53 2.11
CA GLU A 81 -5.14 -5.83 1.15
C GLU A 81 -5.75 -4.50 0.73
N PHE A 82 -5.17 -3.91 -0.33
CA PHE A 82 -5.40 -2.50 -0.60
C PHE A 82 -6.71 -2.28 -1.35
N ASN A 83 -6.93 -2.99 -2.45
CA ASN A 83 -8.12 -2.79 -3.26
C ASN A 83 -8.49 -4.06 -4.03
N SER A 84 -9.74 -4.48 -3.92
CA SER A 84 -10.30 -5.67 -4.58
C SER A 84 -11.33 -5.35 -5.67
N ALA A 85 -11.43 -4.10 -6.10
CA ALA A 85 -12.46 -3.69 -7.07
C ALA A 85 -12.36 -4.43 -8.41
N LEU A 86 -11.15 -4.77 -8.86
CA LEU A 86 -10.90 -5.50 -10.10
C LEU A 86 -10.77 -7.02 -9.91
N GLY A 87 -10.61 -7.51 -8.69
CA GLY A 87 -10.44 -8.92 -8.40
C GLY A 87 -9.64 -9.17 -7.12
N PRO A 88 -9.18 -10.40 -6.88
CA PRO A 88 -8.48 -10.76 -5.65
C PRO A 88 -7.18 -9.97 -5.49
N TYR A 89 -6.79 -9.74 -4.24
CA TYR A 89 -5.54 -9.05 -3.92
C TYR A 89 -4.34 -9.83 -4.45
N LYS A 90 -3.49 -9.17 -5.20
CA LYS A 90 -2.29 -9.74 -5.79
C LYS A 90 -1.12 -8.77 -5.62
N GLY A 91 0.01 -9.26 -5.17
CA GLY A 91 1.25 -8.52 -5.02
C GLY A 91 2.34 -9.37 -4.40
N GLY A 92 3.59 -8.95 -4.51
CA GLY A 92 4.76 -9.66 -4.00
C GLY A 92 4.97 -9.51 -2.49
N LEU A 93 6.06 -10.12 -2.02
CA LEU A 93 6.59 -9.98 -0.67
C LEU A 93 7.91 -9.21 -0.70
N ARG A 94 8.11 -8.36 0.30
CA ARG A 94 9.37 -7.65 0.52
C ARG A 94 9.95 -8.02 1.87
N PHE A 95 11.19 -8.57 1.89
CA PHE A 95 11.95 -8.86 3.09
C PHE A 95 13.17 -7.95 3.17
N HIS A 96 13.17 -7.03 4.12
CA HIS A 96 14.25 -6.09 4.33
C HIS A 96 14.11 -5.45 5.71
N PRO A 97 15.20 -5.16 6.45
CA PRO A 97 15.14 -4.53 7.77
C PRO A 97 14.38 -3.21 7.82
N SER A 98 14.33 -2.47 6.72
CA SER A 98 13.61 -1.19 6.61
C SER A 98 12.10 -1.33 6.46
N VAL A 99 11.57 -2.54 6.29
CA VAL A 99 10.13 -2.76 6.11
C VAL A 99 9.35 -2.38 7.36
N ASN A 100 8.31 -1.60 7.16
CA ASN A 100 7.31 -1.23 8.16
C ASN A 100 5.93 -1.12 7.52
N ALA A 101 4.90 -0.83 8.31
CA ALA A 101 3.53 -0.74 7.82
C ALA A 101 3.36 0.31 6.70
N GLY A 102 4.00 1.47 6.82
CA GLY A 102 3.95 2.54 5.83
C GLY A 102 4.59 2.16 4.50
N ILE A 103 5.72 1.46 4.53
CA ILE A 103 6.41 0.94 3.33
C ILE A 103 5.52 -0.08 2.60
N ILE A 104 4.92 -1.02 3.33
CA ILE A 104 4.03 -2.02 2.71
C ILE A 104 2.75 -1.36 2.19
N LYS A 105 2.22 -0.35 2.88
CA LYS A 105 1.07 0.43 2.42
C LYS A 105 1.37 1.14 1.10
N PHE A 106 2.49 1.84 1.00
CA PHE A 106 2.92 2.51 -0.22
C PHE A 106 3.07 1.52 -1.39
N LEU A 107 3.72 0.38 -1.17
CA LEU A 107 3.89 -0.64 -2.19
C LEU A 107 2.57 -1.28 -2.61
N GLY A 108 1.65 -1.49 -1.67
CA GLY A 108 0.30 -1.99 -1.94
C GLY A 108 -0.54 -0.99 -2.75
N PHE A 109 -0.41 0.28 -2.47
CA PHE A 109 -1.06 1.35 -3.23
C PHE A 109 -0.60 1.38 -4.70
N GLU A 110 0.71 1.37 -4.94
CA GLU A 110 1.25 1.30 -6.29
C GLU A 110 0.83 0.02 -7.03
N GLN A 111 0.72 -1.09 -6.29
CA GLN A 111 0.32 -2.37 -6.87
C GLN A 111 -1.08 -2.36 -7.46
N ILE A 112 -2.00 -1.54 -6.95
CA ILE A 112 -3.35 -1.37 -7.52
C ILE A 112 -3.25 -1.00 -9.01
N PHE A 113 -2.44 0.01 -9.30
CA PHE A 113 -2.32 0.57 -10.65
C PHE A 113 -1.52 -0.33 -11.58
N LYS A 114 -0.43 -0.94 -11.07
CA LYS A 114 0.32 -1.93 -11.83
C LYS A 114 -0.57 -3.08 -12.31
N ASN A 115 -1.39 -3.60 -11.40
CA ASN A 115 -2.30 -4.71 -11.72
C ASN A 115 -3.44 -4.28 -12.64
N ALA A 116 -4.01 -3.10 -12.43
CA ALA A 116 -5.06 -2.56 -13.30
C ALA A 116 -4.59 -2.44 -14.76
N LEU A 117 -3.36 -1.99 -14.98
CA LEU A 117 -2.77 -1.84 -16.31
C LEU A 117 -2.50 -3.17 -17.04
N THR A 118 -2.47 -4.29 -16.33
CA THR A 118 -2.33 -5.63 -16.96
C THR A 118 -3.61 -6.11 -17.62
N ALA A 119 -4.76 -5.54 -17.31
CA ALA A 119 -6.10 -5.97 -17.73
C ALA A 119 -6.45 -7.42 -17.34
N GLN A 120 -5.80 -7.98 -16.34
CA GLN A 120 -6.01 -9.38 -15.90
C GLN A 120 -7.10 -9.55 -14.84
N GLY A 121 -7.80 -8.49 -14.46
CA GLY A 121 -8.87 -8.55 -13.46
C GLY A 121 -8.38 -8.96 -12.07
N ILE A 122 -7.24 -8.45 -11.64
CA ILE A 122 -6.65 -8.67 -10.32
C ILE A 122 -6.57 -7.36 -9.53
N GLY A 123 -6.84 -7.44 -8.24
CA GLY A 123 -6.71 -6.32 -7.30
C GLY A 123 -5.28 -6.09 -6.83
N GLY A 124 -5.09 -5.13 -5.96
CA GLY A 124 -3.79 -4.75 -5.41
C GLY A 124 -3.63 -5.16 -3.95
N GLY A 125 -2.51 -5.79 -3.65
CA GLY A 125 -2.08 -6.11 -2.29
C GLY A 125 -0.57 -6.23 -2.22
N LYS A 126 -0.04 -6.20 -0.99
CA LYS A 126 1.40 -6.35 -0.74
C LYS A 126 1.62 -6.99 0.61
N GLY A 127 2.70 -7.73 0.72
CA GLY A 127 3.14 -8.29 2.00
C GLY A 127 4.63 -8.03 2.22
N GLY A 128 5.09 -8.34 3.43
CA GLY A 128 6.50 -8.22 3.75
C GLY A 128 6.79 -8.37 5.23
N SER A 129 8.06 -8.28 5.54
CA SER A 129 8.58 -8.36 6.91
C SER A 129 9.87 -7.55 7.03
N ASP A 130 10.15 -7.07 8.23
CA ASP A 130 11.43 -6.48 8.59
C ASP A 130 12.55 -7.51 8.79
N PHE A 131 12.28 -8.78 8.45
CA PHE A 131 13.25 -9.85 8.42
C PHE A 131 14.34 -9.59 7.38
N ASP A 132 15.62 -9.75 7.79
CA ASP A 132 16.76 -9.72 6.88
C ASP A 132 17.13 -11.15 6.46
N PRO A 133 16.90 -11.54 5.20
CA PRO A 133 17.21 -12.89 4.72
C PRO A 133 18.69 -13.14 4.44
N HIS A 134 19.53 -12.10 4.43
CA HIS A 134 20.94 -12.23 4.10
C HIS A 134 21.68 -13.06 5.15
N GLY A 135 22.45 -14.07 4.70
CA GLY A 135 23.28 -14.89 5.57
C GLY A 135 22.49 -15.86 6.45
N ARG A 136 21.25 -16.17 6.12
CA ARG A 136 20.44 -17.18 6.79
C ARG A 136 20.49 -18.51 6.01
N SER A 137 20.30 -19.62 6.72
CA SER A 137 20.09 -20.93 6.08
C SER A 137 18.69 -21.02 5.46
N ASP A 138 18.48 -22.02 4.61
CA ASP A 138 17.18 -22.35 4.03
C ASP A 138 16.18 -22.90 5.06
#